data_c2e8e9b787fd9d9282e6b74972b6da08
#
_entry.id   c2e8e9b787fd9d9282e6b74972b6da08
#
_cell.length_a   1.000
_cell.length_b   1.000
_cell.length_c   1.000
_cell.angle_alpha   90.00
_cell.angle_beta   90.00
_cell.angle_gamma   90.00
#
_symmetry.space_group_name_H-M   'P 1'
#
loop_
_entity.id
_entity.type
_entity.pdbx_description
1 polymer ?
#
loop_
_entity_poly.entity_id
_entity_poly.type
_entity_poly.pdbx_seq_one_letter_code
_entity_poly.pdbx_strand_id
1 'polypeptide(L)'
;DATDADLIGLAQDELEASVQVFHVRGGRIRGQRGWTAEILDESAAPELIERALTTLYAEGTAPKEVLVPVLPANRAQIQELMGARVDLRVPQRGEKKDLLRTVGDNATEALRLHRLKRTGDLTARTKALEDLGEALDLSEPPLRIECFDISHSSGTNVVGSQVVFEDGLPKKSEYRRYSVSGQAARDDTASMHDVITRRLKHHLDPPEQTDDEKRRFAYPPSLILVDGGPPQVAAAQRAMDDLGITDIALAGIAKRLEEIWLPGDEHPVILPRTSEALFLVQRLRDEAHRFAITYHRSKRGRAMQASALDGIPGLGPARRRTLLDRFVTVSAIREAGEDELAQVSGIGPALASQIALALRSEEGSAAESDANAEADTVIEDEALGLAVDTATGEIIDR
;
A
#
# COMPACT_ATOMS: atom_id res chain seq x y z
N ASP A 1 -13.81 -19.21 35.47
CA ASP A 1 -15.02 -18.95 34.66
C ASP A 1 -14.93 -19.68 33.35
N ALA A 2 -15.90 -20.61 33.16
CA ALA A 2 -15.94 -21.42 31.93
C ALA A 2 -16.62 -20.62 30.82
N THR A 3 -15.86 -19.78 30.13
CA THR A 3 -16.33 -19.02 28.96
C THR A 3 -16.46 -19.97 27.76
N ASP A 4 -17.67 -20.09 27.23
CA ASP A 4 -17.97 -20.74 25.97
C ASP A 4 -18.34 -19.67 24.94
N ALA A 5 -17.44 -19.41 23.99
CA ALA A 5 -17.59 -18.37 23.00
C ALA A 5 -16.99 -18.79 21.65
N ASP A 6 -17.54 -18.26 20.57
CA ASP A 6 -16.88 -18.24 19.26
C ASP A 6 -16.47 -16.81 18.94
N LEU A 7 -15.21 -16.65 18.51
CA LEU A 7 -14.65 -15.38 18.10
C LEU A 7 -14.40 -15.40 16.61
N ILE A 8 -14.90 -14.39 15.91
CA ILE A 8 -14.85 -14.30 14.45
C ILE A 8 -13.98 -13.13 14.06
N GLY A 9 -12.90 -13.42 13.32
CA GLY A 9 -12.05 -12.43 12.67
C GLY A 9 -12.40 -12.32 11.20
N LEU A 10 -12.34 -11.11 10.68
CA LEU A 10 -12.56 -10.79 9.29
C LEU A 10 -11.43 -9.93 8.77
N ALA A 11 -10.87 -10.32 7.63
CA ALA A 11 -10.05 -9.45 6.79
C ALA A 11 -10.63 -9.45 5.39
N GLN A 12 -10.67 -8.30 4.74
CA GLN A 12 -11.20 -8.16 3.39
C GLN A 12 -10.41 -7.13 2.60
N ASP A 13 -10.40 -7.33 1.29
CA ASP A 13 -10.10 -6.30 0.30
C ASP A 13 -11.32 -6.13 -0.63
N GLU A 14 -11.14 -5.53 -1.81
CA GLU A 14 -12.25 -5.30 -2.73
C GLU A 14 -12.77 -6.58 -3.40
N LEU A 15 -11.98 -7.64 -3.47
CA LEU A 15 -12.27 -8.86 -4.22
C LEU A 15 -12.40 -10.11 -3.36
N GLU A 16 -11.73 -10.16 -2.20
CA GLU A 16 -11.63 -11.34 -1.37
C GLU A 16 -11.83 -11.01 0.11
N ALA A 17 -12.39 -11.95 0.85
CA ALA A 17 -12.49 -11.90 2.30
C ALA A 17 -12.00 -13.20 2.92
N SER A 18 -11.25 -13.09 4.02
CA SER A 18 -10.86 -14.21 4.87
C SER A 18 -11.58 -14.13 6.21
N VAL A 19 -12.20 -15.22 6.59
CA VAL A 19 -12.87 -15.39 7.88
C VAL A 19 -12.07 -16.41 8.69
N GLN A 20 -11.79 -16.07 9.95
CA GLN A 20 -11.19 -16.98 10.92
C GLN A 20 -12.10 -17.08 12.14
N VAL A 21 -12.20 -18.27 12.70
CA VAL A 21 -13.05 -18.54 13.87
C VAL A 21 -12.25 -19.27 14.92
N PHE A 22 -12.23 -18.75 16.14
CA PHE A 22 -11.71 -19.47 17.31
C PHE A 22 -12.89 -19.98 18.15
N HIS A 23 -12.92 -21.29 18.38
CA HIS A 23 -13.86 -21.93 19.27
C HIS A 23 -13.28 -22.04 20.68
N VAL A 24 -13.78 -21.21 21.60
CA VAL A 24 -13.40 -21.22 23.01
C VAL A 24 -14.41 -22.02 23.80
N ARG A 25 -13.96 -23.03 24.55
CA ARG A 25 -14.80 -23.87 25.41
C ARG A 25 -14.08 -24.04 26.75
N GLY A 26 -14.78 -23.76 27.84
CA GLY A 26 -14.20 -23.80 29.17
C GLY A 26 -13.03 -22.85 29.37
N GLY A 27 -13.06 -21.66 28.71
CA GLY A 27 -12.00 -20.65 28.77
C GLY A 27 -10.72 -20.99 27.99
N ARG A 28 -10.74 -22.04 27.15
CA ARG A 28 -9.59 -22.44 26.32
C ARG A 28 -9.98 -22.55 24.85
N ILE A 29 -9.07 -22.17 23.97
CA ILE A 29 -9.24 -22.40 22.51
C ILE A 29 -9.18 -23.91 22.26
N ARG A 30 -10.28 -24.48 21.78
CA ARG A 30 -10.44 -25.91 21.49
C ARG A 30 -10.38 -26.22 20.00
N GLY A 31 -10.52 -25.22 19.16
CA GLY A 31 -10.44 -25.38 17.72
C GLY A 31 -10.39 -24.06 17.02
N GLN A 32 -9.92 -24.11 15.79
CA GLN A 32 -10.00 -23.00 14.87
C GLN A 32 -10.50 -23.46 13.50
N ARG A 33 -11.21 -22.60 12.82
CA ARG A 33 -11.66 -22.80 11.45
C ARG A 33 -11.46 -21.51 10.67
N GLY A 34 -11.09 -21.64 9.39
CA GLY A 34 -10.96 -20.48 8.53
C GLY A 34 -11.20 -20.83 7.08
N TRP A 35 -11.60 -19.84 6.32
CA TRP A 35 -11.76 -19.93 4.87
C TRP A 35 -11.58 -18.55 4.23
N THR A 36 -11.24 -18.55 2.94
CA THR A 36 -11.20 -17.36 2.12
C THR A 36 -12.24 -17.51 1.01
N ALA A 37 -12.99 -16.46 0.73
CA ALA A 37 -14.02 -16.43 -0.29
C ALA A 37 -13.91 -15.18 -1.15
N GLU A 38 -14.29 -15.30 -2.42
CA GLU A 38 -14.40 -14.17 -3.33
C GLU A 38 -15.63 -13.32 -3.01
N ILE A 39 -15.48 -12.00 -3.08
CA ILE A 39 -16.56 -11.04 -2.89
C ILE A 39 -17.17 -10.74 -4.26
N LEU A 40 -18.37 -11.25 -4.51
CA LEU A 40 -19.05 -11.14 -5.81
C LEU A 40 -19.74 -9.79 -6.02
N ASP A 41 -19.91 -9.00 -4.97
CA ASP A 41 -20.60 -7.72 -4.94
C ASP A 41 -19.84 -6.72 -4.05
N GLU A 42 -20.31 -5.48 -3.95
CA GLU A 42 -19.73 -4.47 -3.06
C GLU A 42 -20.14 -4.69 -1.58
N SER A 43 -20.03 -5.91 -1.08
CA SER A 43 -20.40 -6.22 0.31
C SER A 43 -19.42 -5.58 1.29
N ALA A 44 -19.96 -4.84 2.24
CA ALA A 44 -19.21 -4.30 3.37
C ALA A 44 -19.03 -5.33 4.49
N ALA A 45 -18.21 -5.01 5.50
CA ALA A 45 -17.93 -5.92 6.60
C ALA A 45 -19.18 -6.47 7.33
N PRO A 46 -20.27 -5.68 7.58
CA PRO A 46 -21.49 -6.21 8.20
C PRO A 46 -22.15 -7.33 7.42
N GLU A 47 -22.21 -7.23 6.08
CA GLU A 47 -22.80 -8.26 5.21
C GLU A 47 -21.93 -9.51 5.16
N LEU A 48 -20.60 -9.34 5.17
CA LEU A 48 -19.67 -10.46 5.19
C LEU A 48 -19.72 -11.22 6.53
N ILE A 49 -19.85 -10.53 7.64
CA ILE A 49 -20.08 -11.15 8.96
C ILE A 49 -21.43 -11.87 8.99
N GLU A 50 -22.47 -11.29 8.42
CA GLU A 50 -23.78 -11.95 8.31
C GLU A 50 -23.68 -13.29 7.56
N ARG A 51 -23.03 -13.30 6.38
CA ARG A 51 -22.78 -14.52 5.60
C ARG A 51 -21.95 -15.55 6.37
N ALA A 52 -20.90 -15.09 7.07
CA ALA A 52 -20.05 -15.95 7.89
C ALA A 52 -20.85 -16.62 9.02
N LEU A 53 -21.67 -15.87 9.75
CA LEU A 53 -22.52 -16.38 10.82
C LEU A 53 -23.59 -17.34 10.30
N THR A 54 -24.20 -17.01 9.15
CA THR A 54 -25.14 -17.89 8.48
C THR A 54 -24.50 -19.23 8.11
N THR A 55 -23.32 -19.20 7.52
CA THR A 55 -22.57 -20.42 7.15
C THR A 55 -22.17 -21.24 8.37
N LEU A 56 -21.76 -20.60 9.46
CA LEU A 56 -21.32 -21.28 10.67
C LEU A 56 -22.45 -21.98 11.42
N TYR A 57 -23.64 -21.35 11.45
CA TYR A 57 -24.75 -21.77 12.31
C TYR A 57 -25.96 -22.29 11.54
N ALA A 58 -25.89 -22.43 10.20
CA ALA A 58 -26.97 -23.02 9.40
C ALA A 58 -27.34 -24.44 9.86
N GLU A 59 -26.36 -25.26 10.25
CA GLU A 59 -26.51 -26.64 10.66
C GLU A 59 -25.96 -26.91 12.07
N GLY A 60 -25.52 -25.87 12.78
CA GLY A 60 -24.86 -25.97 14.07
C GLY A 60 -25.55 -25.20 15.19
N THR A 61 -25.16 -25.51 16.44
CA THR A 61 -25.60 -24.75 17.60
C THR A 61 -24.57 -23.70 17.98
N ALA A 62 -25.02 -22.45 18.09
CA ALA A 62 -24.17 -21.37 18.55
C ALA A 62 -23.86 -21.53 20.06
N PRO A 63 -22.64 -21.15 20.52
CA PRO A 63 -22.29 -21.11 21.94
C PRO A 63 -23.08 -20.00 22.64
N LYS A 64 -22.87 -19.85 23.95
CA LYS A 64 -23.54 -18.81 24.74
C LYS A 64 -23.18 -17.39 24.27
N GLU A 65 -21.99 -17.22 23.72
CA GLU A 65 -21.44 -15.93 23.30
C GLU A 65 -20.81 -16.03 21.92
N VAL A 66 -21.10 -15.06 21.05
CA VAL A 66 -20.47 -14.90 19.73
C VAL A 66 -19.91 -13.49 19.64
N LEU A 67 -18.60 -13.40 19.47
CA LEU A 67 -17.85 -12.14 19.40
C LEU A 67 -17.43 -11.85 17.97
N VAL A 68 -17.79 -10.67 17.47
CA VAL A 68 -17.55 -10.24 16.10
C VAL A 68 -16.86 -8.87 16.06
N PRO A 69 -16.08 -8.55 14.98
CA PRO A 69 -15.44 -7.25 14.84
C PRO A 69 -16.44 -6.14 14.53
N VAL A 70 -17.54 -6.47 13.84
CA VAL A 70 -18.67 -5.60 13.51
C VAL A 70 -19.95 -6.41 13.56
N LEU A 71 -21.06 -5.78 13.94
CA LEU A 71 -22.35 -6.45 13.96
C LEU A 71 -22.82 -6.76 12.54
N PRO A 72 -23.52 -7.89 12.32
CA PRO A 72 -24.09 -8.25 11.02
C PRO A 72 -25.12 -7.21 10.57
N ALA A 73 -25.29 -7.07 9.25
CA ALA A 73 -26.22 -6.12 8.65
C ALA A 73 -27.65 -6.36 9.12
N ASN A 74 -28.08 -7.62 9.13
CA ASN A 74 -29.38 -8.01 9.66
C ASN A 74 -29.24 -8.76 10.99
N ARG A 75 -28.96 -8.02 12.06
CA ARG A 75 -28.78 -8.58 13.40
C ARG A 75 -29.96 -9.41 13.88
N ALA A 76 -31.22 -9.01 13.59
CA ALA A 76 -32.40 -9.70 14.06
C ALA A 76 -32.52 -11.11 13.47
N GLN A 77 -32.28 -11.25 12.17
CA GLN A 77 -32.27 -12.54 11.47
C GLN A 77 -31.19 -13.48 11.97
N ILE A 78 -29.99 -12.95 12.18
CA ILE A 78 -28.87 -13.74 12.71
C ILE A 78 -29.13 -14.15 14.16
N GLN A 79 -29.71 -13.27 14.97
CA GLN A 79 -30.11 -13.61 16.34
C GLN A 79 -31.16 -14.72 16.40
N GLU A 80 -32.12 -14.72 15.47
CA GLU A 80 -33.13 -15.79 15.35
C GLU A 80 -32.47 -17.12 14.96
N LEU A 81 -31.56 -17.10 13.99
CA LEU A 81 -30.79 -18.27 13.54
C LEU A 81 -29.98 -18.90 14.67
N MET A 82 -29.26 -18.09 15.46
CA MET A 82 -28.40 -18.57 16.56
C MET A 82 -29.18 -18.93 17.82
N GLY A 83 -30.37 -18.38 17.98
CA GLY A 83 -31.23 -18.52 19.16
C GLY A 83 -31.15 -17.30 20.10
N ALA A 84 -32.30 -16.96 20.69
CA ALA A 84 -32.50 -15.75 21.48
C ALA A 84 -31.63 -15.63 22.75
N ARG A 85 -30.99 -16.70 23.18
CA ARG A 85 -30.11 -16.72 24.39
C ARG A 85 -28.63 -16.49 24.07
N VAL A 86 -28.25 -16.41 22.81
CA VAL A 86 -26.87 -16.18 22.38
C VAL A 86 -26.54 -14.70 22.49
N ASP A 87 -25.47 -14.36 23.21
CA ASP A 87 -24.97 -12.98 23.29
C ASP A 87 -24.07 -12.66 22.08
N LEU A 88 -24.65 -12.01 21.07
CA LEU A 88 -23.92 -11.53 19.88
C LEU A 88 -23.48 -10.08 20.11
N ARG A 89 -22.17 -9.84 20.18
CA ARG A 89 -21.65 -8.50 20.44
C ARG A 89 -20.23 -8.25 19.92
N VAL A 90 -19.87 -6.97 19.89
CA VAL A 90 -18.51 -6.49 19.64
C VAL A 90 -17.86 -6.17 20.99
N PRO A 91 -16.78 -6.87 21.40
CA PRO A 91 -16.11 -6.59 22.66
C PRO A 91 -15.34 -5.26 22.60
N GLN A 92 -15.52 -4.41 23.61
CA GLN A 92 -14.93 -3.06 23.61
C GLN A 92 -13.61 -2.98 24.39
N ARG A 93 -13.37 -3.90 25.34
CA ARG A 93 -12.20 -3.87 26.26
C ARG A 93 -11.91 -5.24 26.88
N GLY A 94 -10.70 -5.41 27.42
CA GLY A 94 -10.24 -6.59 28.15
C GLY A 94 -9.88 -7.77 27.26
N GLU A 95 -9.58 -8.92 27.86
CA GLU A 95 -9.06 -10.13 27.20
C GLU A 95 -9.86 -10.58 25.97
N LYS A 96 -11.17 -10.40 25.96
CA LYS A 96 -12.02 -10.76 24.80
C LYS A 96 -11.77 -9.86 23.59
N LYS A 97 -11.46 -8.58 23.82
CA LYS A 97 -11.07 -7.66 22.74
C LYS A 97 -9.70 -8.05 22.19
N ASP A 98 -8.74 -8.35 23.07
CA ASP A 98 -7.39 -8.73 22.66
C ASP A 98 -7.40 -10.06 21.89
N LEU A 99 -8.18 -11.03 22.34
CA LEU A 99 -8.34 -12.30 21.63
C LEU A 99 -9.04 -12.11 20.28
N LEU A 100 -10.04 -11.24 20.20
CA LEU A 100 -10.71 -10.94 18.92
C LEU A 100 -9.73 -10.25 17.94
N ARG A 101 -8.84 -9.37 18.42
CA ARG A 101 -7.77 -8.79 17.59
C ARG A 101 -6.87 -9.89 17.04
N THR A 102 -6.43 -10.83 17.87
CA THR A 102 -5.60 -11.97 17.41
C THR A 102 -6.30 -12.78 16.30
N VAL A 103 -7.61 -13.01 16.40
CA VAL A 103 -8.36 -13.70 15.36
C VAL A 103 -8.43 -12.87 14.07
N GLY A 104 -8.56 -11.55 14.20
CA GLY A 104 -8.50 -10.60 13.07
C GLY A 104 -7.12 -10.59 12.39
N ASP A 105 -6.04 -10.59 13.16
CA ASP A 105 -4.68 -10.68 12.63
C ASP A 105 -4.46 -12.00 11.87
N ASN A 106 -4.99 -13.11 12.39
CA ASN A 106 -4.97 -14.41 11.69
C ASN A 106 -5.78 -14.37 10.38
N ALA A 107 -6.90 -13.65 10.34
CA ALA A 107 -7.67 -13.48 9.11
C ALA A 107 -6.88 -12.66 8.08
N THR A 108 -6.19 -11.61 8.50
CA THR A 108 -5.32 -10.78 7.66
C THR A 108 -4.17 -11.60 7.08
N GLU A 109 -3.51 -12.39 7.91
CA GLU A 109 -2.42 -13.26 7.46
C GLU A 109 -2.90 -14.36 6.51
N ALA A 110 -4.05 -14.97 6.78
CA ALA A 110 -4.65 -15.97 5.89
C ALA A 110 -4.99 -15.38 4.51
N LEU A 111 -5.54 -14.17 4.46
CA LEU A 111 -5.81 -13.46 3.20
C LEU A 111 -4.50 -13.17 2.45
N ARG A 112 -3.46 -12.70 3.16
CA ARG A 112 -2.13 -12.45 2.59
C ARG A 112 -1.53 -13.71 1.97
N LEU A 113 -1.56 -14.83 2.69
CA LEU A 113 -1.03 -16.11 2.20
C LEU A 113 -1.82 -16.65 1.00
N HIS A 114 -3.15 -16.50 1.01
CA HIS A 114 -4.00 -16.87 -0.12
C HIS A 114 -3.61 -16.09 -1.39
N ARG A 115 -3.44 -14.76 -1.28
CA ARG A 115 -2.99 -13.91 -2.38
C ARG A 115 -1.59 -14.27 -2.88
N LEU A 116 -0.64 -14.58 -1.97
CA LEU A 116 0.70 -15.02 -2.35
C LEU A 116 0.68 -16.35 -3.11
N LYS A 117 -0.13 -17.30 -2.68
CA LYS A 117 -0.29 -18.59 -3.36
C LYS A 117 -0.83 -18.39 -4.78
N ARG A 118 -1.87 -17.59 -4.95
CA ARG A 118 -2.45 -17.24 -6.26
C ARG A 118 -1.41 -16.55 -7.16
N THR A 119 -0.62 -15.62 -6.61
CA THR A 119 0.45 -14.93 -7.33
C THR A 119 1.57 -15.87 -7.78
N GLY A 120 1.89 -16.89 -7.00
CA GLY A 120 2.90 -17.89 -7.32
C GLY A 120 2.45 -18.92 -8.38
N ASP A 121 1.17 -19.02 -8.67
CA ASP A 121 0.62 -19.95 -9.65
C ASP A 121 0.87 -19.43 -11.07
N LEU A 122 1.72 -20.15 -11.83
CA LEU A 122 2.06 -19.81 -13.22
C LEU A 122 0.82 -19.84 -14.13
N THR A 123 -0.06 -20.80 -13.93
CA THR A 123 -1.29 -20.93 -14.74
C THR A 123 -2.22 -19.75 -14.52
N ALA A 124 -2.44 -19.34 -13.27
CA ALA A 124 -3.25 -18.18 -12.92
C ALA A 124 -2.64 -16.88 -13.49
N ARG A 125 -1.31 -16.72 -13.44
CA ARG A 125 -0.63 -15.56 -14.02
C ARG A 125 -0.74 -15.48 -15.54
N THR A 126 -0.50 -16.59 -16.23
CA THR A 126 -0.65 -16.66 -17.68
C THR A 126 -2.07 -16.32 -18.08
N LYS A 127 -3.05 -16.95 -17.43
CA LYS A 127 -4.46 -16.66 -17.65
C LYS A 127 -4.81 -15.19 -17.38
N ALA A 128 -4.26 -14.58 -16.34
CA ALA A 128 -4.50 -13.17 -16.04
C ALA A 128 -4.05 -12.23 -17.16
N LEU A 129 -2.88 -12.50 -17.76
CA LEU A 129 -2.34 -11.71 -18.87
C LEU A 129 -3.14 -11.94 -20.16
N GLU A 130 -3.53 -13.18 -20.43
CA GLU A 130 -4.36 -13.53 -21.58
C GLU A 130 -5.75 -12.88 -21.48
N ASP A 131 -6.44 -13.07 -20.34
CA ASP A 131 -7.77 -12.49 -20.09
C ASP A 131 -7.74 -10.94 -20.17
N LEU A 132 -6.67 -10.31 -19.64
CA LEU A 132 -6.51 -8.86 -19.73
C LEU A 132 -6.28 -8.40 -21.17
N GLY A 133 -5.41 -9.10 -21.91
CA GLY A 133 -5.17 -8.82 -23.32
C GLY A 133 -6.44 -8.93 -24.15
N GLU A 134 -7.22 -9.99 -23.96
CA GLU A 134 -8.50 -10.21 -24.62
C GLU A 134 -9.52 -9.12 -24.27
N ALA A 135 -9.66 -8.78 -23.00
CA ALA A 135 -10.60 -7.76 -22.53
C ALA A 135 -10.29 -6.35 -23.08
N LEU A 136 -9.03 -6.05 -23.32
CA LEU A 136 -8.57 -4.77 -23.88
C LEU A 136 -8.35 -4.81 -25.40
N ASP A 137 -8.74 -5.89 -26.07
CA ASP A 137 -8.56 -6.10 -27.53
C ASP A 137 -7.10 -5.90 -27.98
N LEU A 138 -6.15 -6.40 -27.19
CA LEU A 138 -4.74 -6.36 -27.55
C LEU A 138 -4.36 -7.54 -28.46
N SER A 139 -3.45 -7.32 -29.40
CA SER A 139 -2.96 -8.36 -30.31
C SER A 139 -2.21 -9.50 -29.60
N GLU A 140 -1.61 -9.18 -28.45
CA GLU A 140 -0.83 -10.11 -27.63
C GLU A 140 -1.06 -9.83 -26.13
N PRO A 141 -0.90 -10.82 -25.24
CA PRO A 141 -0.97 -10.59 -23.81
C PRO A 141 0.05 -9.53 -23.35
N PRO A 142 -0.31 -8.59 -22.47
CA PRO A 142 0.58 -7.52 -22.05
C PRO A 142 1.62 -8.04 -21.03
N LEU A 143 2.72 -8.58 -21.51
CA LEU A 143 3.76 -9.18 -20.67
C LEU A 143 4.47 -8.16 -19.77
N ARG A 144 4.62 -6.91 -20.26
CA ARG A 144 5.17 -5.80 -19.47
C ARG A 144 4.12 -4.72 -19.29
N ILE A 145 3.74 -4.48 -18.06
CA ILE A 145 2.75 -3.48 -17.66
C ILE A 145 3.42 -2.45 -16.77
N GLU A 146 3.28 -1.18 -17.11
CA GLU A 146 3.70 -0.06 -16.26
C GLU A 146 2.46 0.65 -15.71
N CYS A 147 2.35 0.75 -14.39
CA CYS A 147 1.23 1.41 -13.73
C CYS A 147 1.68 2.69 -13.05
N PHE A 148 0.92 3.77 -13.27
CA PHE A 148 1.22 5.12 -12.80
C PHE A 148 0.14 5.63 -11.85
N ASP A 149 0.58 6.20 -10.72
CA ASP A 149 -0.26 6.88 -9.73
C ASP A 149 0.27 8.29 -9.46
N ILE A 150 -0.63 9.27 -9.33
CA ILE A 150 -0.29 10.64 -8.94
C ILE A 150 -0.73 10.86 -7.51
N SER A 151 0.23 11.20 -6.67
CA SER A 151 0.00 11.40 -5.24
C SER A 151 0.41 12.81 -4.79
N HIS A 152 -0.44 13.43 -3.95
CA HIS A 152 -0.18 14.70 -3.34
C HIS A 152 0.38 14.53 -1.92
N SER A 153 1.57 15.07 -1.67
CA SER A 153 2.09 15.21 -0.30
C SER A 153 1.62 16.51 0.33
N SER A 154 1.44 16.52 1.63
CA SER A 154 1.08 17.74 2.41
C SER A 154 1.96 18.92 2.00
N GLY A 155 1.37 19.92 1.34
CA GLY A 155 2.07 21.05 0.74
C GLY A 155 2.12 20.97 -0.79
N THR A 156 3.09 21.60 -1.42
CA THR A 156 3.18 21.81 -2.87
C THR A 156 3.87 20.67 -3.64
N ASN A 157 4.12 19.51 -3.01
CA ASN A 157 4.88 18.44 -3.64
C ASN A 157 3.93 17.37 -4.24
N VAL A 158 3.91 17.31 -5.55
CA VAL A 158 3.25 16.25 -6.32
C VAL A 158 4.30 15.24 -6.77
N VAL A 159 3.99 13.96 -6.62
CA VAL A 159 4.87 12.87 -7.03
C VAL A 159 4.08 11.88 -7.88
N GLY A 160 4.61 11.59 -9.07
CA GLY A 160 4.17 10.45 -9.86
C GLY A 160 4.95 9.20 -9.45
N SER A 161 4.25 8.10 -9.26
CA SER A 161 4.83 6.79 -8.98
C SER A 161 4.64 5.87 -10.17
N GLN A 162 5.70 5.16 -10.56
CA GLN A 162 5.66 4.14 -11.59
C GLN A 162 6.04 2.80 -10.99
N VAL A 163 5.18 1.81 -11.13
CA VAL A 163 5.50 0.42 -10.83
C VAL A 163 5.50 -0.40 -12.11
N VAL A 164 6.33 -1.43 -12.15
CA VAL A 164 6.52 -2.28 -13.32
C VAL A 164 6.22 -3.72 -12.96
N PHE A 165 5.39 -4.38 -13.77
CA PHE A 165 5.17 -5.81 -13.70
C PHE A 165 5.64 -6.47 -15.00
N GLU A 166 6.38 -7.56 -14.87
CA GLU A 166 6.75 -8.45 -15.97
C GLU A 166 6.23 -9.85 -15.70
N ASP A 167 5.62 -10.46 -16.70
CA ASP A 167 5.00 -11.79 -16.59
C ASP A 167 4.04 -11.91 -15.39
N GLY A 168 3.32 -10.83 -15.07
CA GLY A 168 2.38 -10.75 -13.96
C GLY A 168 3.03 -10.63 -12.58
N LEU A 169 4.35 -10.41 -12.48
CA LEU A 169 5.09 -10.23 -11.23
C LEU A 169 5.71 -8.84 -11.11
N PRO A 170 5.77 -8.26 -9.88
CA PRO A 170 6.38 -6.96 -9.67
C PRO A 170 7.90 -7.01 -9.91
N LYS A 171 8.41 -6.08 -10.72
CA LYS A 171 9.84 -5.88 -10.98
C LYS A 171 10.34 -4.62 -10.28
N LYS A 172 10.53 -4.73 -8.98
CA LYS A 172 10.82 -3.60 -8.09
C LYS A 172 12.07 -2.79 -8.48
N SER A 173 13.08 -3.41 -9.11
CA SER A 173 14.27 -2.72 -9.59
C SER A 173 13.99 -1.66 -10.66
N GLU A 174 12.82 -1.70 -11.29
CA GLU A 174 12.40 -0.77 -12.33
C GLU A 174 11.33 0.22 -11.89
N TYR A 175 11.01 0.26 -10.60
CA TYR A 175 10.10 1.26 -10.03
C TYR A 175 10.75 2.64 -10.05
N ARG A 176 9.96 3.68 -10.35
CA ARG A 176 10.43 5.06 -10.43
C ARG A 176 9.47 6.03 -9.76
N ARG A 177 10.02 7.15 -9.33
CA ARG A 177 9.27 8.29 -8.80
C ARG A 177 9.65 9.54 -9.59
N TYR A 178 8.65 10.32 -9.92
CA TYR A 178 8.79 11.56 -10.67
C TYR A 178 8.34 12.71 -9.79
N SER A 179 9.27 13.60 -9.43
CA SER A 179 8.88 14.85 -8.77
C SER A 179 8.24 15.78 -9.80
N VAL A 180 7.01 16.20 -9.54
CA VAL A 180 6.25 17.12 -10.40
C VAL A 180 6.18 18.49 -9.74
N SER A 181 6.46 19.56 -10.49
CA SER A 181 6.51 20.92 -9.97
C SER A 181 6.01 21.94 -10.99
N GLY A 182 5.80 23.17 -10.54
CA GLY A 182 5.40 24.28 -11.40
C GLY A 182 4.01 24.08 -12.03
N GLN A 183 3.88 24.39 -13.29
CA GLN A 183 2.62 24.31 -14.04
C GLN A 183 2.08 22.86 -14.14
N ALA A 184 2.97 21.87 -14.19
CA ALA A 184 2.57 20.46 -14.25
C ALA A 184 1.93 19.97 -12.93
N ALA A 185 2.26 20.58 -11.79
CA ALA A 185 1.71 20.21 -10.48
C ALA A 185 0.37 20.88 -10.15
N ARG A 186 -0.26 21.57 -11.09
CA ARG A 186 -1.52 22.31 -10.85
C ARG A 186 -2.72 21.41 -10.60
N ASP A 187 -2.75 20.25 -11.24
CA ASP A 187 -3.79 19.24 -11.12
C ASP A 187 -3.27 17.85 -11.53
N ASP A 188 -4.02 16.79 -11.21
CA ASP A 188 -3.65 15.41 -11.48
C ASP A 188 -3.48 15.11 -12.97
N THR A 189 -4.27 15.74 -13.83
CA THR A 189 -4.19 15.50 -15.28
C THR A 189 -2.93 16.11 -15.89
N ALA A 190 -2.55 17.31 -15.45
CA ALA A 190 -1.30 17.95 -15.85
C ALA A 190 -0.08 17.16 -15.34
N SER A 191 -0.16 16.67 -14.11
CA SER A 191 0.87 15.82 -13.51
C SER A 191 1.01 14.49 -14.25
N MET A 192 -0.09 13.85 -14.58
CA MET A 192 -0.09 12.59 -15.35
C MET A 192 0.53 12.79 -16.73
N HIS A 193 0.14 13.85 -17.44
CA HIS A 193 0.73 14.19 -18.74
C HIS A 193 2.25 14.37 -18.65
N ASP A 194 2.74 15.12 -17.63
CA ASP A 194 4.17 15.35 -17.42
C ASP A 194 4.93 14.04 -17.17
N VAL A 195 4.43 13.21 -16.26
CA VAL A 195 5.05 11.94 -15.89
C VAL A 195 5.13 10.99 -17.07
N ILE A 196 4.04 10.80 -17.80
CA ILE A 196 4.00 9.94 -19.00
C ILE A 196 4.94 10.48 -20.07
N THR A 197 4.93 11.80 -20.32
CA THR A 197 5.84 12.43 -21.28
C THR A 197 7.30 12.17 -20.94
N ARG A 198 7.69 12.34 -19.66
CA ARG A 198 9.07 12.11 -19.21
C ARG A 198 9.47 10.64 -19.36
N ARG A 199 8.60 9.71 -18.94
CA ARG A 199 8.85 8.27 -19.11
C ARG A 199 9.05 7.88 -20.57
N LEU A 200 8.20 8.37 -21.47
CA LEU A 200 8.22 7.99 -22.87
C LEU A 200 9.32 8.70 -23.67
N LYS A 201 9.76 9.90 -23.26
CA LYS A 201 10.98 10.53 -23.82
C LYS A 201 12.22 9.68 -23.57
N HIS A 202 12.35 9.08 -22.39
CA HIS A 202 13.44 8.14 -22.13
C HIS A 202 13.38 6.88 -23.01
N HIS A 203 12.19 6.47 -23.42
CA HIS A 203 12.03 5.37 -24.35
C HIS A 203 12.49 5.75 -25.77
N LEU A 204 12.19 6.96 -26.22
CA LEU A 204 12.52 7.43 -27.58
C LEU A 204 13.99 7.83 -27.71
N ASP A 205 14.59 8.39 -26.67
CA ASP A 205 15.97 8.88 -26.66
C ASP A 205 16.67 8.41 -25.37
N PRO A 206 17.05 7.12 -25.31
CA PRO A 206 17.77 6.61 -24.15
C PRO A 206 19.11 7.30 -24.02
N PRO A 207 19.46 7.83 -22.84
CA PRO A 207 20.74 8.52 -22.63
C PRO A 207 21.93 7.59 -22.95
N GLU A 208 23.00 8.16 -23.50
CA GLU A 208 24.25 7.46 -23.86
C GLU A 208 25.02 6.94 -22.63
N GLN A 209 24.35 6.35 -21.66
CA GLN A 209 24.96 5.90 -20.40
C GLN A 209 25.12 4.38 -20.33
N THR A 210 25.86 3.93 -19.33
CA THR A 210 26.35 2.56 -19.10
C THR A 210 25.37 1.43 -19.44
N ASP A 211 25.87 0.26 -19.83
CA ASP A 211 25.09 -0.89 -20.30
C ASP A 211 23.95 -1.33 -19.34
N ASP A 212 24.08 -1.06 -18.04
CA ASP A 212 23.03 -1.37 -17.06
C ASP A 212 21.90 -0.35 -17.02
N GLU A 213 22.18 0.94 -17.24
CA GLU A 213 21.14 1.98 -17.29
C GLU A 213 20.37 1.93 -18.62
N LYS A 214 21.03 1.61 -19.73
CA LYS A 214 20.38 1.36 -21.01
C LYS A 214 19.37 0.22 -20.95
N ARG A 215 19.62 -0.82 -20.15
CA ARG A 215 18.70 -1.95 -19.96
C ARG A 215 17.43 -1.57 -19.21
N ARG A 216 17.48 -0.59 -18.28
CA ARG A 216 16.34 -0.20 -17.44
C ARG A 216 15.21 0.50 -18.19
N PHE A 217 15.53 1.16 -19.31
CA PHE A 217 14.54 1.86 -20.16
C PHE A 217 14.41 1.24 -21.56
N ALA A 218 15.10 0.14 -21.82
CA ALA A 218 15.27 -0.43 -23.17
C ALA A 218 14.01 -1.13 -23.70
N TYR A 219 13.06 -1.49 -22.83
CA TYR A 219 11.86 -2.18 -23.26
C TYR A 219 10.63 -1.30 -23.12
N PRO A 220 9.90 -1.05 -24.24
CA PRO A 220 8.62 -0.39 -24.15
C PRO A 220 7.65 -1.27 -23.33
N PRO A 221 6.75 -0.68 -22.53
CA PRO A 221 5.66 -1.44 -21.96
C PRO A 221 4.72 -1.92 -23.07
N SER A 222 4.13 -3.10 -22.89
CA SER A 222 3.02 -3.56 -23.71
C SER A 222 1.75 -2.79 -23.39
N LEU A 223 1.61 -2.39 -22.12
CA LEU A 223 0.45 -1.67 -21.59
C LEU A 223 0.89 -0.65 -20.54
N ILE A 224 0.40 0.57 -20.69
CA ILE A 224 0.42 1.60 -19.66
C ILE A 224 -0.94 1.62 -18.97
N LEU A 225 -0.95 1.47 -17.64
CA LEU A 225 -2.11 1.68 -16.80
C LEU A 225 -1.94 2.98 -16.01
N VAL A 226 -2.99 3.79 -15.93
CA VAL A 226 -3.01 4.96 -15.06
C VAL A 226 -4.06 4.76 -13.97
N ASP A 227 -3.70 5.06 -12.72
CA ASP A 227 -4.67 5.08 -11.62
C ASP A 227 -5.52 6.34 -11.76
N GLY A 228 -6.64 6.17 -12.42
CA GLY A 228 -7.56 7.26 -12.74
C GLY A 228 -8.53 6.91 -13.86
N GLY A 229 -9.61 7.69 -13.91
CA GLY A 229 -10.67 7.54 -14.90
C GLY A 229 -10.39 8.29 -16.23
N PRO A 230 -11.44 8.57 -17.00
CA PRO A 230 -11.33 9.19 -18.33
C PRO A 230 -10.44 10.45 -18.41
N PRO A 231 -10.45 11.38 -17.43
CA PRO A 231 -9.58 12.57 -17.52
C PRO A 231 -8.09 12.25 -17.49
N GLN A 232 -7.67 11.29 -16.64
CA GLN A 232 -6.27 10.84 -16.51
C GLN A 232 -5.85 10.05 -17.76
N VAL A 233 -6.72 9.19 -18.27
CA VAL A 233 -6.50 8.46 -19.52
C VAL A 233 -6.31 9.43 -20.68
N ALA A 234 -7.16 10.45 -20.78
CA ALA A 234 -7.05 11.48 -21.81
C ALA A 234 -5.75 12.29 -21.70
N ALA A 235 -5.29 12.56 -20.47
CA ALA A 235 -4.02 13.25 -20.25
C ALA A 235 -2.82 12.40 -20.67
N ALA A 236 -2.82 11.11 -20.33
CA ALA A 236 -1.80 10.15 -20.75
C ALA A 236 -1.81 9.97 -22.29
N GLN A 237 -2.99 9.88 -22.90
CA GLN A 237 -3.12 9.78 -24.37
C GLN A 237 -2.53 11.00 -25.06
N ARG A 238 -2.82 12.23 -24.57
CA ARG A 238 -2.20 13.44 -25.13
C ARG A 238 -0.68 13.41 -25.06
N ALA A 239 -0.10 12.91 -23.96
CA ALA A 239 1.34 12.76 -23.83
C ALA A 239 1.93 11.79 -24.87
N MET A 240 1.23 10.70 -25.16
CA MET A 240 1.61 9.74 -26.20
C MET A 240 1.49 10.34 -27.60
N ASP A 241 0.40 11.05 -27.88
CA ASP A 241 0.14 11.73 -29.15
C ASP A 241 1.20 12.79 -29.45
N ASP A 242 1.56 13.61 -28.45
CA ASP A 242 2.59 14.66 -28.54
C ASP A 242 3.97 14.06 -28.91
N LEU A 243 4.22 12.81 -28.53
CA LEU A 243 5.47 12.08 -28.83
C LEU A 243 5.36 11.15 -30.04
N GLY A 244 4.18 11.05 -30.68
CA GLY A 244 3.94 10.19 -31.84
C GLY A 244 3.99 8.69 -31.51
N ILE A 245 3.69 8.29 -30.28
CA ILE A 245 3.70 6.89 -29.83
C ILE A 245 2.32 6.29 -30.07
N THR A 246 2.25 5.23 -30.86
CA THR A 246 1.01 4.54 -31.26
C THR A 246 1.04 3.03 -31.02
N ASP A 247 2.17 2.48 -30.63
CA ASP A 247 2.44 1.05 -30.47
C ASP A 247 2.35 0.55 -29.00
N ILE A 248 2.03 1.43 -28.07
CA ILE A 248 1.84 1.09 -26.66
C ILE A 248 0.35 1.24 -26.32
N ALA A 249 -0.23 0.20 -25.73
CA ALA A 249 -1.60 0.26 -25.24
C ALA A 249 -1.72 1.13 -23.99
N LEU A 250 -2.86 1.80 -23.83
CA LEU A 250 -3.16 2.66 -22.68
C LEU A 250 -4.54 2.31 -22.12
N ALA A 251 -4.65 2.22 -20.80
CA ALA A 251 -5.91 2.10 -20.09
C ALA A 251 -5.85 2.78 -18.72
N GLY A 252 -7.00 3.09 -18.14
CA GLY A 252 -7.14 3.65 -16.80
C GLY A 252 -7.93 2.74 -15.88
N ILE A 253 -7.55 2.71 -14.60
CA ILE A 253 -8.28 2.03 -13.55
C ILE A 253 -9.11 3.07 -12.82
N ALA A 254 -10.44 2.97 -12.93
CA ALA A 254 -11.34 3.90 -12.27
C ALA A 254 -11.48 3.60 -10.77
N LYS A 255 -12.27 4.41 -10.08
CA LYS A 255 -12.61 4.22 -8.66
C LYS A 255 -13.18 2.83 -8.39
N ARG A 256 -14.00 2.29 -9.31
CA ARG A 256 -14.42 0.90 -9.31
C ARG A 256 -13.39 0.06 -10.04
N LEU A 257 -12.83 -0.91 -9.36
CA LEU A 257 -11.71 -1.73 -9.86
C LEU A 257 -12.05 -2.50 -11.15
N GLU A 258 -13.28 -2.95 -11.29
CA GLU A 258 -13.78 -3.66 -12.46
C GLU A 258 -13.94 -2.78 -13.72
N GLU A 259 -13.94 -1.47 -13.57
CA GLU A 259 -14.11 -0.51 -14.68
C GLU A 259 -12.76 -0.09 -15.24
N ILE A 260 -12.41 -0.59 -16.40
CA ILE A 260 -11.19 -0.22 -17.13
C ILE A 260 -11.55 0.72 -18.26
N TRP A 261 -10.97 1.90 -18.28
CA TRP A 261 -11.23 2.93 -19.25
C TRP A 261 -10.19 2.95 -20.36
N LEU A 262 -10.64 2.86 -21.61
CA LEU A 262 -9.82 3.00 -22.80
C LEU A 262 -9.88 4.44 -23.34
N PRO A 263 -8.83 4.90 -24.05
CA PRO A 263 -8.81 6.23 -24.65
C PRO A 263 -9.98 6.42 -25.63
N GLY A 264 -10.76 7.49 -25.45
CA GLY A 264 -11.85 7.85 -26.34
C GLY A 264 -13.15 7.07 -26.17
N ASP A 265 -13.20 6.05 -25.34
CA ASP A 265 -14.40 5.27 -25.12
C ASP A 265 -15.39 5.99 -24.20
N GLU A 266 -16.67 5.90 -24.53
CA GLU A 266 -17.75 6.48 -23.71
C GLU A 266 -18.12 5.58 -22.52
N HIS A 267 -17.77 4.29 -22.57
CA HIS A 267 -18.08 3.29 -21.56
C HIS A 267 -16.84 2.49 -21.16
N PRO A 268 -16.72 2.10 -19.89
CA PRO A 268 -15.61 1.25 -19.46
C PRO A 268 -15.75 -0.18 -19.95
N VAL A 269 -14.63 -0.86 -20.12
CA VAL A 269 -14.56 -2.31 -20.18
C VAL A 269 -14.78 -2.86 -18.76
N ILE A 270 -15.70 -3.80 -18.59
CA ILE A 270 -16.00 -4.40 -17.29
C ILE A 270 -15.32 -5.76 -17.18
N LEU A 271 -14.37 -5.87 -16.25
CA LEU A 271 -13.75 -7.15 -15.92
C LEU A 271 -14.63 -7.92 -14.92
N PRO A 272 -14.88 -9.22 -15.15
CA PRO A 272 -15.60 -10.03 -14.16
C PRO A 272 -14.87 -10.06 -12.81
N ARG A 273 -15.59 -9.94 -11.70
CA ARG A 273 -15.00 -9.89 -10.35
C ARG A 273 -14.23 -11.15 -9.96
N THR A 274 -14.51 -12.27 -10.61
CA THR A 274 -13.82 -13.57 -10.39
C THR A 274 -12.69 -13.82 -11.38
N SER A 275 -12.40 -12.88 -12.30
CA SER A 275 -11.38 -13.08 -13.33
C SER A 275 -9.96 -12.89 -12.80
N GLU A 276 -9.02 -13.69 -13.26
CA GLU A 276 -7.60 -13.53 -12.94
C GLU A 276 -7.06 -12.16 -13.44
N ALA A 277 -7.61 -11.63 -14.53
CA ALA A 277 -7.30 -10.29 -15.02
C ALA A 277 -7.61 -9.21 -13.98
N LEU A 278 -8.77 -9.27 -13.30
CA LEU A 278 -9.13 -8.30 -12.29
C LEU A 278 -8.21 -8.38 -11.05
N PHE A 279 -7.83 -9.59 -10.62
CA PHE A 279 -6.85 -9.77 -9.55
C PHE A 279 -5.47 -9.22 -9.93
N LEU A 280 -5.06 -9.33 -11.18
CA LEU A 280 -3.82 -8.71 -11.66
C LEU A 280 -3.90 -7.18 -11.63
N VAL A 281 -5.01 -6.60 -12.11
CA VAL A 281 -5.25 -5.15 -12.09
C VAL A 281 -5.29 -4.61 -10.65
N GLN A 282 -5.95 -5.31 -9.73
CA GLN A 282 -5.94 -4.98 -8.31
C GLN A 282 -4.51 -4.94 -7.76
N ARG A 283 -3.71 -5.94 -8.03
CA ARG A 283 -2.32 -6.00 -7.57
C ARG A 283 -1.46 -4.87 -8.11
N LEU A 284 -1.64 -4.52 -9.39
CA LEU A 284 -0.94 -3.38 -10.01
C LEU A 284 -1.30 -2.06 -9.33
N ARG A 285 -2.59 -1.80 -9.14
CA ARG A 285 -3.09 -0.58 -8.47
C ARG A 285 -2.61 -0.51 -7.02
N ASP A 286 -2.80 -1.59 -6.26
CA ASP A 286 -2.41 -1.65 -4.85
C ASP A 286 -0.90 -1.43 -4.69
N GLU A 287 -0.09 -1.98 -5.58
CA GLU A 287 1.37 -1.82 -5.55
C GLU A 287 1.79 -0.40 -5.92
N ALA A 288 1.16 0.23 -6.94
CA ALA A 288 1.41 1.62 -7.28
C ALA A 288 1.07 2.55 -6.10
N HIS A 289 -0.08 2.34 -5.49
CA HIS A 289 -0.52 3.10 -4.33
C HIS A 289 0.38 2.87 -3.10
N ARG A 290 0.75 1.62 -2.80
CA ARG A 290 1.70 1.28 -1.74
C ARG A 290 3.04 1.99 -1.93
N PHE A 291 3.57 1.95 -3.16
CA PHE A 291 4.84 2.59 -3.50
C PHE A 291 4.78 4.12 -3.33
N ALA A 292 3.68 4.75 -3.72
CA ALA A 292 3.44 6.17 -3.52
C ALA A 292 3.39 6.54 -2.02
N ILE A 293 2.63 5.81 -1.21
CA ILE A 293 2.48 6.06 0.24
C ILE A 293 3.82 5.90 0.97
N THR A 294 4.61 4.90 0.64
CA THR A 294 5.91 4.65 1.28
C THR A 294 6.82 5.89 1.16
N TYR A 295 6.82 6.55 0.00
CA TYR A 295 7.57 7.79 -0.19
C TYR A 295 7.09 8.93 0.73
N HIS A 296 5.78 9.12 0.83
CA HIS A 296 5.20 10.17 1.67
C HIS A 296 5.50 9.94 3.16
N ARG A 297 5.46 8.70 3.62
CA ARG A 297 5.84 8.33 4.99
C ARG A 297 7.33 8.62 5.23
N SER A 298 8.22 8.18 4.35
CA SER A 298 9.67 8.43 4.44
C SER A 298 9.99 9.93 4.44
N LYS A 299 9.37 10.72 3.55
CA LYS A 299 9.58 12.17 3.49
C LYS A 299 9.07 12.88 4.74
N ARG A 300 7.88 12.50 5.26
CA ARG A 300 7.36 13.03 6.53
C ARG A 300 8.26 12.65 7.71
N GLY A 301 8.71 11.42 7.79
CA GLY A 301 9.66 10.97 8.81
C GLY A 301 10.94 11.79 8.80
N ARG A 302 11.54 12.03 7.62
CA ARG A 302 12.73 12.88 7.48
C ARG A 302 12.46 14.34 7.86
N ALA A 303 11.32 14.90 7.48
CA ALA A 303 10.94 16.27 7.84
C ALA A 303 10.72 16.40 9.37
N MET A 304 10.06 15.44 10.00
CA MET A 304 9.91 15.38 11.47
C MET A 304 11.27 15.21 12.16
N GLN A 305 12.15 14.36 11.65
CA GLN A 305 13.50 14.17 12.19
C GLN A 305 14.34 15.45 12.04
N ALA A 306 14.24 16.14 10.91
CA ALA A 306 14.90 17.43 10.72
C ALA A 306 14.34 18.48 11.69
N SER A 307 13.01 18.49 11.90
CA SER A 307 12.34 19.41 12.83
C SER A 307 12.73 19.15 14.29
N ALA A 308 12.90 17.90 14.69
CA ALA A 308 13.35 17.54 16.05
C ALA A 308 14.80 18.02 16.34
N LEU A 309 15.60 18.26 15.31
CA LEU A 309 16.95 18.82 15.41
C LEU A 309 16.97 20.35 15.16
N ASP A 310 15.79 20.97 14.87
CA ASP A 310 15.64 22.39 14.57
C ASP A 310 15.76 23.20 15.84
N GLY A 311 16.15 23.67 16.50
CA GLY A 311 16.19 24.45 17.76
C GLY A 311 17.51 24.26 18.51
N ILE A 312 18.34 23.33 18.08
CA ILE A 312 19.63 23.09 18.76
C ILE A 312 20.63 24.16 18.33
N PRO A 313 21.09 25.04 19.25
CA PRO A 313 22.02 26.09 18.92
C PRO A 313 23.33 25.53 18.33
N GLY A 314 23.79 26.09 17.22
CA GLY A 314 25.02 25.66 16.56
C GLY A 314 24.87 24.45 15.61
N LEU A 315 23.68 23.80 15.56
CA LEU A 315 23.38 22.69 14.67
C LEU A 315 22.71 23.20 13.37
N GLY A 316 23.46 23.79 12.49
CA GLY A 316 22.97 24.27 11.20
C GLY A 316 22.62 23.16 10.21
N PRO A 317 21.93 23.50 9.06
CA PRO A 317 21.42 22.51 8.11
C PRO A 317 22.46 21.49 7.60
N ALA A 318 23.68 21.93 7.35
CA ALA A 318 24.75 21.04 6.87
C ALA A 318 25.13 19.97 7.92
N ARG A 319 25.30 20.40 9.19
CA ARG A 319 25.65 19.50 10.29
C ARG A 319 24.51 18.52 10.62
N ARG A 320 23.25 18.98 10.54
CA ARG A 320 22.07 18.10 10.68
C ARG A 320 22.06 17.01 9.63
N ARG A 321 22.32 17.35 8.38
CA ARG A 321 22.42 16.37 7.30
C ARG A 321 23.50 15.33 7.59
N THR A 322 24.70 15.77 7.95
CA THR A 322 25.82 14.86 8.27
C THR A 322 25.49 13.94 9.44
N LEU A 323 24.75 14.42 10.47
CA LEU A 323 24.28 13.59 11.58
C LEU A 323 23.27 12.54 11.12
N LEU A 324 22.26 12.94 10.35
CA LEU A 324 21.23 12.03 9.84
C LEU A 324 21.78 11.03 8.81
N ASP A 325 22.77 11.41 8.03
CA ASP A 325 23.48 10.51 7.11
C ASP A 325 24.26 9.41 7.86
N ARG A 326 24.78 9.72 9.07
CA ARG A 326 25.53 8.74 9.88
C ARG A 326 24.62 7.87 10.76
N PHE A 327 23.63 8.45 11.42
CA PHE A 327 22.78 7.76 12.40
C PHE A 327 21.39 7.36 11.88
N VAL A 328 21.03 7.80 10.69
CA VAL A 328 19.78 7.49 9.97
C VAL A 328 18.50 7.99 10.70
N THR A 329 18.42 7.88 12.02
CA THR A 329 17.26 8.30 12.82
C THR A 329 17.65 9.18 14.02
N VAL A 330 16.72 10.02 14.48
CA VAL A 330 16.90 10.82 15.70
C VAL A 330 16.98 9.92 16.94
N SER A 331 16.29 8.77 16.93
CA SER A 331 16.43 7.77 18.01
C SER A 331 17.86 7.27 18.12
N ALA A 332 18.50 6.92 17.00
CA ALA A 332 19.90 6.50 17.00
C ALA A 332 20.85 7.62 17.45
N ILE A 333 20.57 8.89 17.07
CA ILE A 333 21.34 10.05 17.57
C ILE A 333 21.17 10.21 19.08
N ARG A 334 19.97 9.95 19.61
CA ARG A 334 19.68 10.04 21.05
C ARG A 334 20.37 8.93 21.85
N GLU A 335 20.46 7.72 21.29
CA GLU A 335 21.11 6.56 21.89
C GLU A 335 22.64 6.66 21.81
N ALA A 336 23.18 7.41 20.82
CA ALA A 336 24.59 7.62 20.65
C ALA A 336 25.18 8.42 21.83
N GLY A 337 26.33 7.99 22.32
CA GLY A 337 27.08 8.71 23.33
C GLY A 337 27.69 10.02 22.81
N GLU A 338 27.96 10.97 23.72
CA GLU A 338 28.58 12.26 23.36
C GLU A 338 29.89 12.10 22.59
N ASP A 339 30.67 11.09 22.93
CA ASP A 339 31.95 10.78 22.24
C ASP A 339 31.70 10.30 20.78
N GLU A 340 30.65 9.57 20.56
CA GLU A 340 30.27 9.08 19.23
C GLU A 340 29.69 10.20 18.36
N LEU A 341 28.89 11.09 18.94
CA LEU A 341 28.43 12.30 18.27
C LEU A 341 29.56 13.24 17.91
N ALA A 342 30.57 13.38 18.77
CA ALA A 342 31.76 14.23 18.52
C ALA A 342 32.67 13.71 17.40
N GLN A 343 32.52 12.44 16.98
CA GLN A 343 33.27 11.88 15.83
C GLN A 343 32.65 12.28 14.48
N VAL A 344 31.48 12.86 14.47
CA VAL A 344 30.81 13.31 13.23
C VAL A 344 31.49 14.58 12.72
N SER A 345 31.82 14.60 11.45
CA SER A 345 32.49 15.76 10.83
C SER A 345 31.70 17.06 11.07
N GLY A 346 32.37 18.04 11.63
CA GLY A 346 31.79 19.36 11.96
C GLY A 346 31.07 19.43 13.30
N ILE A 347 31.07 18.37 14.10
CA ILE A 347 30.49 18.34 15.45
C ILE A 347 31.62 18.18 16.47
N GLY A 348 31.90 19.25 17.20
CA GLY A 348 32.88 19.20 18.29
C GLY A 348 32.24 18.75 19.61
N PRO A 349 33.03 18.44 20.66
CA PRO A 349 32.52 17.95 21.95
C PRO A 349 31.44 18.82 22.57
N ALA A 350 31.60 20.16 22.52
CA ALA A 350 30.61 21.09 23.06
C ALA A 350 29.24 21.01 22.35
N LEU A 351 29.27 20.84 21.03
CA LEU A 351 28.01 20.69 20.25
C LEU A 351 27.42 19.28 20.46
N ALA A 352 28.22 18.23 20.58
CA ALA A 352 27.79 16.88 20.90
C ALA A 352 27.03 16.83 22.24
N SER A 353 27.58 17.47 23.29
CA SER A 353 26.90 17.58 24.58
C SER A 353 25.59 18.36 24.49
N GLN A 354 25.52 19.43 23.70
CA GLN A 354 24.28 20.19 23.46
C GLN A 354 23.21 19.36 22.74
N ILE A 355 23.61 18.58 21.73
CA ILE A 355 22.70 17.67 21.02
C ILE A 355 22.14 16.61 21.97
N ALA A 356 23.01 15.96 22.74
CA ALA A 356 22.62 14.93 23.71
C ALA A 356 21.67 15.49 24.78
N LEU A 357 21.92 16.70 25.26
CA LEU A 357 21.08 17.35 26.28
C LEU A 357 19.71 17.74 25.70
N ALA A 358 19.68 18.35 24.50
CA ALA A 358 18.45 18.78 23.87
C ALA A 358 17.50 17.60 23.58
N LEU A 359 18.03 16.49 23.07
CA LEU A 359 17.23 15.30 22.75
C LEU A 359 16.75 14.51 23.98
N ARG A 360 17.44 14.65 25.14
CA ARG A 360 16.98 14.09 26.42
C ARG A 360 15.91 14.93 27.09
N SER A 361 15.92 16.24 26.93
CA SER A 361 14.94 17.15 27.53
C SER A 361 13.54 17.05 26.88
N GLU A 362 13.42 16.56 25.65
CA GLU A 362 12.15 16.36 24.97
C GLU A 362 11.36 15.13 25.49
N GLU A 363 12.00 14.18 26.16
CA GLU A 363 11.28 13.04 26.77
C GLU A 363 10.32 13.44 27.91
N GLY A 364 10.53 14.57 28.55
CA GLY A 364 9.64 15.07 29.62
C GLY A 364 8.34 15.67 29.12
N SER A 365 8.26 16.04 27.81
CA SER A 365 7.09 16.68 27.20
C SER A 365 6.26 15.73 26.31
N ALA A 366 6.86 14.63 25.85
CA ALA A 366 6.21 13.69 24.92
C ALA A 366 5.41 12.59 25.66
N ALA A 367 5.66 12.36 26.94
CA ALA A 367 5.01 11.29 27.72
C ALA A 367 3.49 11.54 27.99
N GLU A 368 2.97 12.73 27.71
CA GLU A 368 1.53 13.04 27.89
C GLU A 368 0.69 12.95 26.61
N SER A 369 1.29 12.77 25.41
CA SER A 369 0.55 12.69 24.16
C SER A 369 0.53 11.31 23.49
N ASP A 370 1.29 10.33 23.96
CA ASP A 370 1.47 9.02 23.29
C ASP A 370 0.55 7.90 23.80
N ALA A 371 -0.52 8.21 24.51
CA ALA A 371 -1.52 7.20 24.90
C ALA A 371 -2.43 6.76 23.74
N ASN A 372 -2.21 7.21 22.50
CA ASN A 372 -3.13 6.92 21.37
C ASN A 372 -2.47 6.53 20.04
N ALA A 373 -1.22 6.06 20.05
CA ALA A 373 -0.52 5.63 18.84
C ALA A 373 0.26 4.31 19.04
N GLU A 374 -0.41 3.28 19.55
CA GLU A 374 0.09 1.91 19.46
C GLU A 374 -0.72 1.16 18.42
N ALA A 375 -0.14 0.94 17.26
CA ALA A 375 -0.15 -0.26 16.42
C ALA A 375 0.36 0.05 15.02
N ASP A 376 1.65 0.06 14.80
CA ASP A 376 2.16 -0.26 13.46
C ASP A 376 3.48 -1.02 13.61
N THR A 377 3.42 -2.29 13.24
CA THR A 377 4.50 -3.25 13.22
C THR A 377 5.65 -2.72 12.35
N VAL A 378 6.82 -2.58 12.96
CA VAL A 378 8.08 -2.30 12.29
C VAL A 378 8.38 -3.42 11.31
N ILE A 379 8.26 -3.13 10.01
CA ILE A 379 8.96 -3.89 9.00
C ILE A 379 10.27 -3.13 8.77
N GLU A 380 11.38 -3.74 9.17
CA GLU A 380 12.71 -3.29 8.82
C GLU A 380 12.81 -3.29 7.28
N ASP A 381 12.81 -2.10 6.70
CA ASP A 381 13.16 -1.89 5.30
C ASP A 381 14.50 -1.17 5.28
N GLU A 382 15.51 -1.83 4.69
CA GLU A 382 16.85 -1.32 4.49
C GLU A 382 16.84 0.10 3.96
N ALA A 383 17.74 0.92 4.48
CA ALA A 383 17.92 2.32 4.18
C ALA A 383 17.79 2.65 2.68
N LEU A 384 16.65 3.18 2.28
CA LEU A 384 16.40 3.68 0.94
C LEU A 384 17.15 5.01 0.74
N GLY A 385 18.33 4.92 0.17
CA GLY A 385 19.06 6.07 -0.38
C GLY A 385 18.32 6.60 -1.60
N LEU A 386 17.46 7.60 -1.43
CA LEU A 386 16.79 8.26 -2.55
C LEU A 386 17.74 9.24 -3.22
N ALA A 387 18.08 8.98 -4.48
CA ALA A 387 18.77 9.92 -5.36
C ALA A 387 17.74 10.54 -6.32
N VAL A 388 17.89 11.82 -6.63
CA VAL A 388 17.13 12.51 -7.67
C VAL A 388 18.04 12.69 -8.86
N ASP A 389 17.66 12.17 -10.01
CA ASP A 389 18.32 12.52 -11.26
C ASP A 389 18.02 13.99 -11.58
N THR A 390 19.04 14.82 -11.54
CA THR A 390 18.91 16.27 -11.72
C THR A 390 18.56 16.66 -13.14
N ALA A 391 18.77 15.79 -14.14
CA ALA A 391 18.42 16.05 -15.54
C ALA A 391 16.96 15.74 -15.83
N THR A 392 16.41 14.71 -15.20
CA THR A 392 15.04 14.21 -15.44
C THR A 392 14.07 14.57 -14.32
N GLY A 393 14.58 14.94 -13.13
CA GLY A 393 13.80 15.14 -11.92
C GLY A 393 13.20 13.83 -11.37
N GLU A 394 13.71 12.68 -11.82
CA GLU A 394 13.31 11.35 -11.35
C GLU A 394 13.94 11.07 -9.98
N ILE A 395 13.16 10.47 -9.07
CA ILE A 395 13.64 10.04 -7.76
C ILE A 395 14.00 8.56 -7.89
N ILE A 396 15.28 8.24 -7.73
CA ILE A 396 15.81 6.88 -7.88
C ILE A 396 15.99 6.29 -6.47
N ASP A 397 15.37 5.15 -6.18
CA ASP A 397 15.67 4.34 -5.01
C ASP A 397 16.97 3.57 -5.28
N ARG A 398 17.96 3.67 -4.38
CA ARG A 398 19.22 2.93 -4.47
C ARG A 398 19.12 1.59 -3.79
#